data_835554f70b6ac4d817eb5f9a12e98dd9
#
_entry.id   835554f70b6ac4d817eb5f9a12e98dd9
#
_cell.length_a   1.000
_cell.length_b   1.000
_cell.length_c   1.000
_cell.angle_alpha   90.00
_cell.angle_beta   90.00
_cell.angle_gamma   90.00
#
_symmetry.space_group_name_H-M   'P 1'
#
loop_
_entity.id
_entity.type
_entity.pdbx_description
1 polymer ?
#
loop_
_entity_poly.entity_id
_entity_poly.type
_entity_poly.pdbx_seq_one_letter_code
_entity_poly.pdbx_strand_id
1 'polypeptide(L)'
;MDVPGFALITGAASGIGRACAKTFAKDGVAGLALLDLNHDALMAVKAEVEATKNRQSDIPCQVDVYVVDVTNEDQVNQVVNDVATKFGRLDYVVNAAGIAMKHPGGAAFAETQDWKRILDVNLTGTFFVLRAAARVMLKQEPILSSIDGRPLQRGSIVTFGSIQAAVGIPLSTAYTAAKHGVVGLTKTASEDYAKDGLRINAICPGCTETPMTTKSPLVLQAMMERVNTAVPMQRMGNPNEIADGVVYLSGGCNSFVTGTTLFVDGGYTERLIAFNGLLLHFFRLLHVRRSGE
;
A
#
# COMPACT_ATOMS: atom_id res chain seq x y z
N MET A 1 -13.31 -3.08 11.42
CA MET A 1 -13.76 -2.32 10.24
C MET A 1 -14.85 -3.10 9.54
N ASP A 2 -15.70 -2.44 8.76
CA ASP A 2 -16.75 -3.11 7.96
C ASP A 2 -16.16 -3.51 6.61
N VAL A 3 -15.70 -4.77 6.50
CA VAL A 3 -15.05 -5.32 5.31
C VAL A 3 -15.67 -6.68 4.93
N PRO A 4 -17.01 -6.74 4.72
CA PRO A 4 -17.62 -7.98 4.25
C PRO A 4 -17.14 -8.31 2.82
N GLY A 5 -17.16 -9.58 2.43
CA GLY A 5 -16.79 -9.99 1.07
C GLY A 5 -15.38 -10.55 0.95
N PHE A 6 -14.74 -10.35 -0.21
CA PHE A 6 -13.53 -11.07 -0.60
C PHE A 6 -12.40 -10.13 -1.00
N ALA A 7 -11.19 -10.41 -0.51
CA ALA A 7 -10.01 -9.62 -0.79
C ALA A 7 -8.91 -10.38 -1.53
N LEU A 8 -8.22 -9.71 -2.44
CA LEU A 8 -7.01 -10.17 -3.12
C LEU A 8 -5.83 -9.29 -2.67
N ILE A 9 -4.74 -9.91 -2.24
CA ILE A 9 -3.57 -9.21 -1.71
C ILE A 9 -2.32 -9.68 -2.44
N THR A 10 -1.63 -8.78 -3.15
CA THR A 10 -0.32 -9.07 -3.75
C THR A 10 0.79 -8.76 -2.75
N GLY A 11 1.96 -9.44 -2.89
CA GLY A 11 3.04 -9.30 -1.92
C GLY A 11 2.67 -9.85 -0.53
N ALA A 12 1.75 -10.82 -0.49
CA ALA A 12 1.13 -11.31 0.74
C ALA A 12 2.05 -12.19 1.60
N ALA A 13 3.15 -12.70 1.04
CA ALA A 13 4.06 -13.62 1.73
C ALA A 13 4.87 -12.96 2.87
N SER A 14 4.94 -11.62 2.93
CA SER A 14 5.78 -10.95 3.94
C SER A 14 5.33 -9.52 4.25
N GLY A 15 5.99 -8.92 5.24
CA GLY A 15 5.91 -7.49 5.54
C GLY A 15 4.48 -6.97 5.68
N ILE A 16 4.18 -5.89 4.98
CA ILE A 16 2.88 -5.21 5.07
C ILE A 16 1.77 -6.05 4.42
N GLY A 17 2.03 -6.74 3.29
CA GLY A 17 1.04 -7.60 2.65
C GLY A 17 0.54 -8.72 3.58
N ARG A 18 1.48 -9.39 4.29
CA ARG A 18 1.14 -10.38 5.34
C ARG A 18 0.32 -9.75 6.48
N ALA A 19 0.70 -8.55 6.94
CA ALA A 19 -0.05 -7.85 7.96
C ALA A 19 -1.47 -7.50 7.49
N CYS A 20 -1.64 -7.06 6.23
CA CYS A 20 -2.95 -6.82 5.63
C CYS A 20 -3.81 -8.08 5.64
N ALA A 21 -3.28 -9.24 5.23
CA ALA A 21 -4.01 -10.50 5.23
C ALA A 21 -4.58 -10.84 6.62
N LYS A 22 -3.75 -10.68 7.66
CA LYS A 22 -4.17 -10.92 9.06
C LYS A 22 -5.20 -9.91 9.55
N THR A 23 -5.05 -8.63 9.19
CA THR A 23 -5.98 -7.58 9.62
C THR A 23 -7.34 -7.76 8.93
N PHE A 24 -7.38 -8.07 7.64
CA PHE A 24 -8.64 -8.39 6.93
C PHE A 24 -9.36 -9.58 7.57
N ALA A 25 -8.64 -10.68 7.86
CA ALA A 25 -9.23 -11.86 8.49
C ALA A 25 -9.81 -11.53 9.88
N LYS A 26 -9.08 -10.75 10.67
CA LYS A 26 -9.52 -10.29 12.00
C LYS A 26 -10.76 -9.41 11.94
N ASP A 27 -10.87 -8.58 10.91
CA ASP A 27 -11.97 -7.62 10.74
C ASP A 27 -13.15 -8.16 9.91
N GLY A 28 -13.14 -9.47 9.60
CA GLY A 28 -14.34 -10.18 9.17
C GLY A 28 -14.51 -10.38 7.67
N VAL A 29 -13.43 -10.27 6.88
CA VAL A 29 -13.49 -10.64 5.46
C VAL A 29 -13.89 -12.11 5.30
N ALA A 30 -14.77 -12.43 4.34
CA ALA A 30 -15.24 -13.78 4.11
C ALA A 30 -14.16 -14.68 3.48
N GLY A 31 -13.31 -14.12 2.63
CA GLY A 31 -12.21 -14.86 2.04
C GLY A 31 -11.08 -13.99 1.51
N LEU A 32 -9.90 -14.63 1.41
CA LEU A 32 -8.63 -14.02 0.99
C LEU A 32 -7.97 -14.83 -0.12
N ALA A 33 -7.57 -14.16 -1.18
CA ALA A 33 -6.61 -14.65 -2.16
C ALA A 33 -5.25 -14.00 -1.89
N LEU A 34 -4.26 -14.80 -1.50
CA LEU A 34 -2.90 -14.38 -1.17
C LEU A 34 -1.97 -14.64 -2.35
N LEU A 35 -1.37 -13.59 -2.91
CA LEU A 35 -0.52 -13.66 -4.10
C LEU A 35 0.91 -13.23 -3.78
N ASP A 36 1.89 -14.05 -4.17
CA ASP A 36 3.32 -13.76 -4.07
C ASP A 36 4.12 -14.70 -4.98
N LEU A 37 5.42 -14.48 -5.12
CA LEU A 37 6.34 -15.41 -5.79
C LEU A 37 6.73 -16.60 -4.91
N ASN A 38 6.67 -16.46 -3.59
CA ASN A 38 7.15 -17.45 -2.63
C ASN A 38 6.01 -18.30 -2.08
N HIS A 39 5.82 -19.48 -2.66
CA HIS A 39 4.76 -20.43 -2.26
C HIS A 39 4.83 -20.81 -0.78
N ASP A 40 6.01 -21.17 -0.26
CA ASP A 40 6.14 -21.68 1.11
C ASP A 40 5.82 -20.60 2.14
N ALA A 41 6.27 -19.37 1.88
CA ALA A 41 5.93 -18.23 2.72
C ALA A 41 4.42 -17.89 2.63
N LEU A 42 3.78 -18.04 1.47
CA LEU A 42 2.32 -17.91 1.34
C LEU A 42 1.59 -18.96 2.19
N MET A 43 2.03 -20.22 2.17
CA MET A 43 1.44 -21.30 2.97
C MET A 43 1.57 -21.03 4.48
N ALA A 44 2.71 -20.47 4.91
CA ALA A 44 2.88 -20.06 6.31
C ALA A 44 1.91 -18.94 6.68
N VAL A 45 1.73 -17.92 5.83
CA VAL A 45 0.77 -16.84 6.06
C VAL A 45 -0.67 -17.35 6.05
N LYS A 46 -1.01 -18.28 5.14
CA LYS A 46 -2.31 -18.94 5.13
C LYS A 46 -2.62 -19.57 6.48
N ALA A 47 -1.70 -20.39 7.02
CA ALA A 47 -1.89 -21.02 8.32
C ALA A 47 -2.09 -20.01 9.47
N GLU A 48 -1.35 -18.88 9.44
CA GLU A 48 -1.53 -17.80 10.41
C GLU A 48 -2.89 -17.11 10.30
N VAL A 49 -3.36 -16.90 9.06
CA VAL A 49 -4.67 -16.28 8.80
C VAL A 49 -5.79 -17.21 9.26
N GLU A 50 -5.72 -18.49 8.93
CA GLU A 50 -6.71 -19.49 9.34
C GLU A 50 -6.78 -19.66 10.86
N ALA A 51 -5.66 -19.45 11.57
CA ALA A 51 -5.62 -19.42 13.04
C ALA A 51 -6.15 -18.10 13.66
N THR A 52 -6.41 -17.07 12.84
CA THR A 52 -6.85 -15.76 13.33
C THR A 52 -8.35 -15.81 13.65
N LYS A 53 -8.71 -15.43 14.89
CA LYS A 53 -10.13 -15.31 15.28
C LYS A 53 -10.75 -14.08 14.59
N ASN A 54 -11.81 -14.32 13.86
CA ASN A 54 -12.66 -13.27 13.30
C ASN A 54 -13.43 -12.58 14.45
N ARG A 55 -13.50 -11.24 14.40
CA ARG A 55 -14.21 -10.44 15.43
C ARG A 55 -15.71 -10.34 15.16
N GLN A 56 -16.17 -10.66 13.97
CA GLN A 56 -17.54 -10.43 13.53
C GLN A 56 -18.32 -11.72 13.29
N SER A 57 -17.65 -12.87 13.19
CA SER A 57 -18.26 -14.15 12.85
C SER A 57 -17.44 -15.33 13.35
N ASP A 58 -18.09 -16.41 13.73
CA ASP A 58 -17.44 -17.71 14.02
C ASP A 58 -17.10 -18.49 12.72
N ILE A 59 -17.48 -17.96 11.55
CA ILE A 59 -17.16 -18.58 10.27
C ILE A 59 -15.69 -18.29 9.93
N PRO A 60 -14.86 -19.32 9.71
CA PRO A 60 -13.47 -19.14 9.31
C PRO A 60 -13.36 -18.41 7.98
N CYS A 61 -12.38 -17.52 7.86
CA CYS A 61 -12.02 -16.89 6.60
C CYS A 61 -11.51 -17.94 5.62
N GLN A 62 -12.08 -18.01 4.42
CA GLN A 62 -11.55 -18.87 3.36
C GLN A 62 -10.24 -18.28 2.84
N VAL A 63 -9.16 -19.11 2.74
CA VAL A 63 -7.85 -18.61 2.28
C VAL A 63 -7.32 -19.46 1.14
N ASP A 64 -7.06 -18.81 0.01
CA ASP A 64 -6.42 -19.41 -1.15
C ASP A 64 -5.07 -18.74 -1.43
N VAL A 65 -4.11 -19.50 -1.95
CA VAL A 65 -2.77 -19.02 -2.28
C VAL A 65 -2.48 -19.22 -3.78
N TYR A 66 -1.80 -18.23 -4.37
CA TYR A 66 -1.45 -18.24 -5.79
C TYR A 66 -0.02 -17.73 -5.98
N VAL A 67 0.79 -18.51 -6.71
CA VAL A 67 2.13 -18.10 -7.11
C VAL A 67 2.02 -17.26 -8.38
N VAL A 68 2.29 -15.96 -8.27
CA VAL A 68 2.08 -15.00 -9.37
C VAL A 68 3.21 -13.98 -9.42
N ASP A 69 3.77 -13.80 -10.62
CA ASP A 69 4.63 -12.66 -10.92
C ASP A 69 3.76 -11.50 -11.42
N VAL A 70 3.68 -10.41 -10.64
CA VAL A 70 2.89 -9.23 -11.00
C VAL A 70 3.39 -8.52 -12.27
N THR A 71 4.61 -8.80 -12.73
CA THR A 71 5.16 -8.28 -14.00
C THR A 71 4.66 -9.05 -15.22
N ASN A 72 4.05 -10.22 -15.02
CA ASN A 72 3.43 -11.02 -16.08
C ASN A 72 1.93 -10.71 -16.17
N GLU A 73 1.57 -9.94 -17.20
CA GLU A 73 0.19 -9.50 -17.42
C GLU A 73 -0.81 -10.65 -17.54
N ASP A 74 -0.43 -11.73 -18.25
CA ASP A 74 -1.31 -12.88 -18.47
C ASP A 74 -1.59 -13.64 -17.17
N GLN A 75 -0.55 -13.86 -16.34
CA GLN A 75 -0.73 -14.46 -15.01
C GLN A 75 -1.63 -13.61 -14.12
N VAL A 76 -1.46 -12.29 -14.13
CA VAL A 76 -2.29 -11.36 -13.35
C VAL A 76 -3.74 -11.42 -13.84
N ASN A 77 -4.00 -11.34 -15.13
CA ASN A 77 -5.35 -11.43 -15.69
C ASN A 77 -6.00 -12.78 -15.34
N GLN A 78 -5.26 -13.88 -15.47
CA GLN A 78 -5.76 -15.21 -15.16
C GLN A 78 -6.15 -15.34 -13.69
N VAL A 79 -5.23 -15.00 -12.77
CA VAL A 79 -5.47 -15.18 -11.34
C VAL A 79 -6.61 -14.29 -10.81
N VAL A 80 -6.73 -13.06 -11.29
CA VAL A 80 -7.84 -12.17 -10.88
C VAL A 80 -9.19 -12.73 -11.33
N ASN A 81 -9.27 -13.29 -12.54
CA ASN A 81 -10.50 -13.92 -13.02
C ASN A 81 -10.80 -15.23 -12.25
N ASP A 82 -9.79 -16.04 -11.96
CA ASP A 82 -9.96 -17.29 -11.19
C ASP A 82 -10.47 -17.01 -9.78
N VAL A 83 -9.89 -16.00 -9.10
CA VAL A 83 -10.31 -15.55 -7.77
C VAL A 83 -11.76 -15.05 -7.79
N ALA A 84 -12.09 -14.19 -8.77
CA ALA A 84 -13.44 -13.65 -8.91
C ALA A 84 -14.47 -14.76 -9.21
N THR A 85 -14.10 -15.73 -10.03
CA THR A 85 -14.97 -16.88 -10.35
C THR A 85 -15.17 -17.78 -9.12
N LYS A 86 -14.09 -18.08 -8.40
CA LYS A 86 -14.12 -18.97 -7.24
C LYS A 86 -14.92 -18.39 -6.07
N PHE A 87 -14.75 -17.11 -5.79
CA PHE A 87 -15.46 -16.41 -4.71
C PHE A 87 -16.82 -15.85 -5.14
N GLY A 88 -17.12 -15.85 -6.45
CA GLY A 88 -18.32 -15.24 -7.03
C GLY A 88 -18.24 -13.71 -7.13
N ARG A 89 -17.25 -13.08 -6.50
CA ARG A 89 -16.99 -11.62 -6.52
C ARG A 89 -15.58 -11.29 -6.04
N LEU A 90 -15.16 -10.03 -6.24
CA LEU A 90 -13.93 -9.48 -5.71
C LEU A 90 -14.20 -8.06 -5.18
N ASP A 91 -14.09 -7.85 -3.87
CA ASP A 91 -14.51 -6.60 -3.23
C ASP A 91 -13.34 -5.68 -2.89
N TYR A 92 -12.21 -6.28 -2.54
CA TYR A 92 -11.04 -5.54 -2.10
C TYR A 92 -9.80 -6.03 -2.82
N VAL A 93 -8.97 -5.10 -3.29
CA VAL A 93 -7.63 -5.41 -3.80
C VAL A 93 -6.59 -4.57 -3.08
N VAL A 94 -5.61 -5.27 -2.51
CA VAL A 94 -4.45 -4.68 -1.83
C VAL A 94 -3.22 -4.95 -2.70
N ASN A 95 -2.75 -3.91 -3.39
CA ASN A 95 -1.67 -4.02 -4.35
C ASN A 95 -0.33 -3.69 -3.68
N ALA A 96 0.15 -4.64 -2.81
CA ALA A 96 1.30 -4.43 -1.94
C ALA A 96 2.61 -5.04 -2.46
N ALA A 97 2.59 -5.75 -3.60
CA ALA A 97 3.82 -6.26 -4.22
C ALA A 97 4.76 -5.11 -4.58
N GLY A 98 6.03 -5.24 -4.22
CA GLY A 98 7.01 -4.21 -4.52
C GLY A 98 8.41 -4.58 -4.06
N ILE A 99 9.39 -3.98 -4.70
CA ILE A 99 10.82 -4.14 -4.40
C ILE A 99 11.48 -2.77 -4.27
N ALA A 100 12.58 -2.72 -3.54
CA ALA A 100 13.40 -1.51 -3.40
C ALA A 100 14.86 -1.82 -3.74
N MET A 101 15.54 -0.86 -4.35
CA MET A 101 16.95 -0.94 -4.68
C MET A 101 17.58 0.44 -4.55
N LYS A 102 18.86 0.46 -4.19
CA LYS A 102 19.70 1.65 -4.19
C LYS A 102 20.60 1.63 -5.42
N HIS A 103 20.80 2.81 -5.99
CA HIS A 103 21.73 3.03 -7.11
C HIS A 103 22.96 3.78 -6.61
N PRO A 104 24.07 3.08 -6.30
CA PRO A 104 25.31 3.74 -5.89
C PRO A 104 25.72 4.80 -6.91
N GLY A 105 26.14 5.98 -6.45
CA GLY A 105 26.46 7.11 -7.33
C GLY A 105 25.23 7.94 -7.80
N GLY A 106 24.02 7.51 -7.48
CA GLY A 106 22.81 8.26 -7.81
C GLY A 106 22.27 8.03 -9.22
N ALA A 107 21.46 8.99 -9.71
CA ALA A 107 20.74 8.86 -10.98
C ALA A 107 21.66 8.70 -12.20
N ALA A 108 22.84 9.35 -12.19
CA ALA A 108 23.79 9.29 -13.30
C ALA A 108 24.41 7.90 -13.51
N PHE A 109 24.39 7.07 -12.46
CA PHE A 109 25.02 5.73 -12.46
C PHE A 109 24.02 4.60 -12.23
N ALA A 110 22.71 4.90 -12.33
CA ALA A 110 21.66 3.89 -12.21
C ALA A 110 21.66 3.00 -13.48
N GLU A 111 21.85 1.70 -13.29
CA GLU A 111 21.81 0.74 -14.38
C GLU A 111 20.41 0.65 -14.99
N THR A 112 20.33 0.60 -16.33
CA THR A 112 19.06 0.52 -17.06
C THR A 112 18.25 -0.72 -16.68
N GLN A 113 18.91 -1.85 -16.41
CA GLN A 113 18.25 -3.08 -16.01
C GLN A 113 17.57 -2.93 -14.65
N ASP A 114 18.25 -2.30 -13.68
CA ASP A 114 17.70 -2.05 -12.34
C ASP A 114 16.54 -1.06 -12.39
N TRP A 115 16.67 0.00 -13.21
CA TRP A 115 15.60 0.94 -13.49
C TRP A 115 14.35 0.23 -14.01
N LYS A 116 14.49 -0.57 -15.07
CA LYS A 116 13.37 -1.33 -15.66
C LYS A 116 12.75 -2.26 -14.63
N ARG A 117 13.54 -3.07 -13.94
CA ARG A 117 13.07 -4.02 -12.93
C ARG A 117 12.22 -3.36 -11.85
N ILE A 118 12.66 -2.20 -11.35
CA ILE A 118 11.92 -1.45 -10.32
C ILE A 118 10.60 -0.92 -10.89
N LEU A 119 10.60 -0.36 -12.08
CA LEU A 119 9.36 0.13 -12.72
C LEU A 119 8.42 -1.02 -13.05
N ASP A 120 8.92 -2.13 -13.58
CA ASP A 120 8.10 -3.27 -13.97
C ASP A 120 7.34 -3.84 -12.76
N VAL A 121 8.01 -4.03 -11.62
CA VAL A 121 7.33 -4.54 -10.42
C VAL A 121 6.44 -3.48 -9.78
N ASN A 122 7.00 -2.29 -9.47
CA ASN A 122 6.31 -1.33 -8.59
C ASN A 122 5.25 -0.48 -9.30
N LEU A 123 5.38 -0.25 -10.60
CA LEU A 123 4.46 0.61 -11.37
C LEU A 123 3.67 -0.21 -12.38
N THR A 124 4.33 -0.90 -13.30
CA THR A 124 3.66 -1.68 -14.36
C THR A 124 2.85 -2.83 -13.75
N GLY A 125 3.41 -3.58 -12.80
CA GLY A 125 2.70 -4.63 -12.07
C GLY A 125 1.51 -4.10 -11.27
N THR A 126 1.67 -2.94 -10.61
CA THR A 126 0.55 -2.25 -9.95
C THR A 126 -0.57 -1.91 -10.95
N PHE A 127 -0.21 -1.41 -12.14
CA PHE A 127 -1.18 -1.12 -13.21
C PHE A 127 -1.90 -2.38 -13.70
N PHE A 128 -1.19 -3.49 -13.92
CA PHE A 128 -1.80 -4.73 -14.38
C PHE A 128 -2.84 -5.25 -13.38
N VAL A 129 -2.49 -5.30 -12.10
CA VAL A 129 -3.40 -5.75 -11.04
C VAL A 129 -4.60 -4.82 -10.90
N LEU A 130 -4.39 -3.49 -10.86
CA LEU A 130 -5.46 -2.50 -10.80
C LEU A 130 -6.43 -2.67 -11.97
N ARG A 131 -5.92 -2.76 -13.20
CA ARG A 131 -6.72 -2.88 -14.42
C ARG A 131 -7.53 -4.18 -14.44
N ALA A 132 -6.90 -5.32 -14.11
CA ALA A 132 -7.59 -6.61 -14.07
C ALA A 132 -8.71 -6.60 -13.03
N ALA A 133 -8.43 -6.09 -11.82
CA ALA A 133 -9.42 -5.98 -10.75
C ALA A 133 -10.58 -5.04 -11.11
N ALA A 134 -10.28 -3.85 -11.67
CA ALA A 134 -11.30 -2.89 -12.08
C ALA A 134 -12.26 -3.49 -13.13
N ARG A 135 -11.74 -4.24 -14.11
CA ARG A 135 -12.56 -4.94 -15.12
C ARG A 135 -13.55 -5.95 -14.53
N VAL A 136 -13.18 -6.59 -13.44
CA VAL A 136 -14.07 -7.51 -12.69
C VAL A 136 -15.06 -6.70 -11.87
N MET A 137 -14.58 -5.79 -11.04
CA MET A 137 -15.39 -5.01 -10.09
C MET A 137 -16.48 -4.17 -10.77
N LEU A 138 -16.21 -3.60 -11.95
CA LEU A 138 -17.18 -2.81 -12.72
C LEU A 138 -18.42 -3.61 -13.17
N LYS A 139 -18.34 -4.94 -13.19
CA LYS A 139 -19.45 -5.83 -13.57
C LYS A 139 -20.27 -6.30 -12.37
N GLN A 140 -19.83 -5.99 -11.15
CA GLN A 140 -20.47 -6.44 -9.91
C GLN A 140 -21.53 -5.47 -9.44
N GLU A 141 -22.51 -5.97 -8.69
CA GLU A 141 -23.38 -5.12 -7.87
C GLU A 141 -22.61 -4.61 -6.63
N PRO A 142 -22.96 -3.42 -6.10
CA PRO A 142 -22.37 -2.91 -4.87
C PRO A 142 -22.51 -3.90 -3.72
N ILE A 143 -21.44 -4.04 -2.91
CA ILE A 143 -21.53 -4.81 -1.66
C ILE A 143 -22.34 -4.03 -0.63
N LEU A 144 -23.08 -4.73 0.22
CA LEU A 144 -23.82 -4.11 1.30
C LEU A 144 -23.00 -4.09 2.59
N SER A 145 -23.18 -3.05 3.39
CA SER A 145 -22.63 -2.95 4.74
C SER A 145 -23.17 -4.07 5.62
N SER A 146 -22.27 -4.73 6.37
CA SER A 146 -22.68 -5.72 7.38
C SER A 146 -23.27 -5.08 8.63
N ILE A 147 -23.15 -3.74 8.79
CA ILE A 147 -23.60 -3.00 9.96
C ILE A 147 -25.03 -2.49 9.78
N ASP A 148 -25.34 -1.87 8.64
CA ASP A 148 -26.60 -1.16 8.42
C ASP A 148 -27.28 -1.47 7.08
N GLY A 149 -26.72 -2.39 6.28
CA GLY A 149 -27.29 -2.86 5.02
C GLY A 149 -27.26 -1.84 3.87
N ARG A 150 -26.64 -0.68 4.04
CA ARG A 150 -26.52 0.31 2.96
C ARG A 150 -25.59 -0.19 1.85
N PRO A 151 -25.82 0.20 0.60
CA PRO A 151 -24.85 -0.02 -0.46
C PRO A 151 -23.54 0.72 -0.19
N LEU A 152 -22.38 0.03 -0.31
CA LEU A 152 -21.06 0.61 -0.12
C LEU A 152 -20.40 0.95 -1.46
N GLN A 153 -19.83 -0.04 -2.10
CA GLN A 153 -19.10 0.08 -3.37
C GLN A 153 -19.17 -1.21 -4.18
N ARG A 154 -18.86 -1.12 -5.48
CA ARG A 154 -18.64 -2.30 -6.33
C ARG A 154 -17.28 -2.95 -6.06
N GLY A 155 -16.32 -2.15 -5.66
CA GLY A 155 -14.99 -2.59 -5.27
C GLY A 155 -14.14 -1.46 -4.69
N SER A 156 -13.10 -1.85 -3.93
CA SER A 156 -12.11 -0.93 -3.40
C SER A 156 -10.70 -1.43 -3.69
N ILE A 157 -9.84 -0.58 -4.27
CA ILE A 157 -8.46 -0.89 -4.60
C ILE A 157 -7.55 0.03 -3.80
N VAL A 158 -6.61 -0.55 -3.04
CA VAL A 158 -5.57 0.18 -2.33
C VAL A 158 -4.22 -0.11 -2.96
N THR A 159 -3.61 0.91 -3.55
CA THR A 159 -2.25 0.85 -4.12
C THR A 159 -1.22 1.29 -3.09
N PHE A 160 0.02 0.83 -3.26
CA PHE A 160 1.11 1.17 -2.36
C PHE A 160 2.06 2.22 -2.96
N GLY A 161 1.88 3.47 -2.56
CA GLY A 161 2.87 4.51 -2.69
C GLY A 161 4.05 4.30 -1.73
N SER A 162 4.54 5.36 -1.17
CA SER A 162 5.62 5.48 -0.17
C SER A 162 5.70 6.95 0.25
N ILE A 163 6.41 7.30 1.32
CA ILE A 163 6.90 8.67 1.49
C ILE A 163 7.62 9.17 0.23
N GLN A 164 8.24 8.26 -0.53
CA GLN A 164 8.90 8.59 -1.80
C GLN A 164 7.92 8.88 -2.97
N ALA A 165 6.64 8.97 -2.71
CA ALA A 165 5.66 9.55 -3.62
C ALA A 165 5.45 11.06 -3.40
N ALA A 166 6.06 11.62 -2.34
CA ALA A 166 6.03 13.05 -2.02
C ALA A 166 7.44 13.66 -1.97
N VAL A 167 8.46 12.86 -1.63
CA VAL A 167 9.85 13.32 -1.47
C VAL A 167 10.83 12.44 -2.24
N GLY A 168 11.92 13.05 -2.72
CA GLY A 168 13.07 12.32 -3.24
C GLY A 168 13.97 11.82 -2.11
N ILE A 169 14.43 10.57 -2.21
CA ILE A 169 15.43 10.01 -1.31
C ILE A 169 16.70 9.70 -2.10
N PRO A 170 17.89 10.15 -1.65
CA PRO A 170 19.13 9.89 -2.35
C PRO A 170 19.33 8.41 -2.69
N LEU A 171 19.89 8.14 -3.86
CA LEU A 171 20.19 6.82 -4.39
C LEU A 171 18.96 5.94 -4.69
N SER A 172 17.74 6.50 -4.74
CA SER A 172 16.50 5.74 -4.95
C SER A 172 15.74 6.21 -6.20
N THR A 173 16.43 6.59 -7.26
CA THR A 173 15.84 7.24 -8.44
C THR A 173 14.67 6.44 -9.04
N ALA A 174 14.87 5.16 -9.36
CA ALA A 174 13.85 4.32 -9.97
C ALA A 174 12.66 4.10 -9.01
N TYR A 175 12.94 3.84 -7.73
CA TYR A 175 11.88 3.63 -6.74
C TYR A 175 11.06 4.89 -6.51
N THR A 176 11.71 6.05 -6.38
CA THR A 176 11.02 7.35 -6.25
C THR A 176 10.13 7.62 -7.46
N ALA A 177 10.64 7.44 -8.67
CA ALA A 177 9.86 7.60 -9.90
C ALA A 177 8.64 6.66 -9.94
N ALA A 178 8.84 5.36 -9.62
CA ALA A 178 7.75 4.39 -9.57
C ALA A 178 6.66 4.79 -8.56
N LYS A 179 7.05 5.23 -7.35
CA LYS A 179 6.08 5.56 -6.29
C LYS A 179 5.32 6.86 -6.54
N HIS A 180 5.92 7.85 -7.20
CA HIS A 180 5.20 9.00 -7.74
C HIS A 180 4.21 8.57 -8.84
N GLY A 181 4.64 7.68 -9.74
CA GLY A 181 3.79 7.12 -10.80
C GLY A 181 2.58 6.36 -10.25
N VAL A 182 2.74 5.58 -9.18
CA VAL A 182 1.63 4.87 -8.50
C VAL A 182 0.58 5.84 -7.97
N VAL A 183 0.98 6.96 -7.36
CA VAL A 183 0.03 7.97 -6.87
C VAL A 183 -0.68 8.65 -8.05
N GLY A 184 0.03 8.97 -9.14
CA GLY A 184 -0.57 9.49 -10.35
C GLY A 184 -1.61 8.54 -10.95
N LEU A 185 -1.24 7.25 -11.11
CA LEU A 185 -2.13 6.19 -11.55
C LEU A 185 -3.38 6.07 -10.68
N THR A 186 -3.21 6.10 -9.36
CA THR A 186 -4.31 6.03 -8.39
C THR A 186 -5.31 7.16 -8.56
N LYS A 187 -4.82 8.39 -8.67
CA LYS A 187 -5.67 9.58 -8.83
C LYS A 187 -6.47 9.52 -10.11
N THR A 188 -5.82 9.20 -11.24
CA THR A 188 -6.51 9.09 -12.54
C THR A 188 -7.55 7.98 -12.52
N ALA A 189 -7.18 6.78 -12.08
CA ALA A 189 -8.12 5.66 -12.04
C ALA A 189 -9.29 5.90 -11.07
N SER A 190 -9.09 6.67 -9.99
CA SER A 190 -10.20 7.04 -9.11
C SER A 190 -11.20 7.97 -9.80
N GLU A 191 -10.75 8.94 -10.58
CA GLU A 191 -11.63 9.82 -11.37
C GLU A 191 -12.37 9.06 -12.47
N ASP A 192 -11.69 8.12 -13.15
CA ASP A 192 -12.29 7.32 -14.21
C ASP A 192 -13.53 6.53 -13.72
N TYR A 193 -13.47 5.97 -12.51
CA TYR A 193 -14.42 4.96 -12.04
C TYR A 193 -15.23 5.32 -10.78
N ALA A 194 -15.05 6.49 -10.19
CA ALA A 194 -15.79 6.90 -8.97
C ALA A 194 -17.32 6.85 -9.16
N LYS A 195 -17.81 7.37 -10.30
CA LYS A 195 -19.25 7.36 -10.65
C LYS A 195 -19.81 5.95 -10.81
N ASP A 196 -18.95 4.98 -11.15
CA ASP A 196 -19.33 3.58 -11.35
C ASP A 196 -19.19 2.76 -10.06
N GLY A 197 -18.90 3.41 -8.93
CA GLY A 197 -18.86 2.80 -7.61
C GLY A 197 -17.55 2.07 -7.29
N LEU A 198 -16.43 2.38 -7.96
CA LEU A 198 -15.11 1.95 -7.52
C LEU A 198 -14.42 3.04 -6.69
N ARG A 199 -13.84 2.63 -5.57
CA ARG A 199 -12.96 3.49 -4.79
C ARG A 199 -11.51 3.04 -4.96
N ILE A 200 -10.63 3.97 -5.31
CA ILE A 200 -9.22 3.67 -5.56
C ILE A 200 -8.39 4.70 -4.79
N ASN A 201 -7.58 4.21 -3.84
CA ASN A 201 -6.80 5.05 -2.95
C ASN A 201 -5.35 4.56 -2.88
N ALA A 202 -4.43 5.44 -2.53
CA ALA A 202 -3.05 5.09 -2.26
C ALA A 202 -2.75 5.18 -0.76
N ILE A 203 -2.05 4.16 -0.23
CA ILE A 203 -1.39 4.26 1.06
C ILE A 203 0.09 4.50 0.86
N CYS A 204 0.68 5.41 1.64
CA CYS A 204 2.08 5.82 1.55
C CYS A 204 2.80 5.56 2.89
N PRO A 205 3.37 4.36 3.07
CA PRO A 205 4.11 4.03 4.27
C PRO A 205 5.39 4.85 4.42
N GLY A 206 5.74 5.17 5.67
CA GLY A 206 7.06 5.64 6.08
C GLY A 206 8.05 4.49 6.31
N CYS A 207 9.05 4.77 7.16
CA CYS A 207 10.01 3.77 7.61
C CYS A 207 9.28 2.69 8.43
N THR A 208 9.01 1.54 7.84
CA THR A 208 8.22 0.45 8.43
C THR A 208 9.11 -0.77 8.63
N GLU A 209 8.94 -1.46 9.76
CA GLU A 209 9.70 -2.66 10.14
C GLU A 209 9.23 -3.87 9.32
N THR A 210 9.94 -4.18 8.25
CA THR A 210 9.63 -5.27 7.31
C THR A 210 10.91 -5.96 6.87
N PRO A 211 10.86 -7.16 6.27
CA PRO A 211 12.06 -7.79 5.70
C PRO A 211 12.81 -6.90 4.70
N MET A 212 12.11 -6.02 3.98
CA MET A 212 12.74 -5.05 3.07
C MET A 212 13.66 -4.06 3.79
N THR A 213 13.37 -3.71 5.03
CA THR A 213 14.10 -2.70 5.82
C THR A 213 15.00 -3.30 6.89
N THR A 214 14.77 -4.56 7.30
CA THR A 214 15.48 -5.20 8.43
C THR A 214 16.43 -6.33 8.02
N LYS A 215 16.29 -6.89 6.80
CA LYS A 215 17.04 -8.06 6.34
C LYS A 215 18.57 -7.82 6.32
N SER A 216 19.03 -6.60 6.02
CA SER A 216 20.44 -6.24 5.99
C SER A 216 20.78 -5.29 7.14
N PRO A 217 21.81 -5.55 7.96
CA PRO A 217 22.25 -4.64 9.01
C PRO A 217 22.56 -3.23 8.52
N LEU A 218 23.15 -3.08 7.34
CA LEU A 218 23.43 -1.77 6.72
C LEU A 218 22.14 -1.02 6.36
N VAL A 219 21.15 -1.74 5.83
CA VAL A 219 19.85 -1.13 5.51
C VAL A 219 19.13 -0.71 6.78
N LEU A 220 19.12 -1.56 7.81
CA LEU A 220 18.53 -1.25 9.10
C LEU A 220 19.20 -0.04 9.75
N GLN A 221 20.53 0.03 9.76
CA GLN A 221 21.27 1.17 10.31
C GLN A 221 20.89 2.47 9.59
N ALA A 222 20.88 2.48 8.25
CA ALA A 222 20.49 3.66 7.47
C ALA A 222 19.02 4.05 7.69
N MET A 223 18.13 3.06 7.93
CA MET A 223 16.74 3.34 8.32
C MET A 223 16.66 3.97 9.69
N MET A 224 17.36 3.43 10.70
CA MET A 224 17.36 3.97 12.07
C MET A 224 17.95 5.38 12.14
N GLU A 225 19.00 5.66 11.37
CA GLU A 225 19.55 7.01 11.26
C GLU A 225 18.49 8.00 10.72
N ARG A 226 17.75 7.59 9.68
CA ARG A 226 16.66 8.38 9.12
C ARG A 226 15.50 8.55 10.11
N VAL A 227 15.14 7.49 10.83
CA VAL A 227 14.10 7.52 11.87
C VAL A 227 14.45 8.56 12.93
N ASN A 228 15.69 8.51 13.43
CA ASN A 228 16.14 9.42 14.50
C ASN A 228 16.23 10.88 14.05
N THR A 229 16.49 11.12 12.77
CA THR A 229 16.72 12.48 12.25
C THR A 229 15.50 13.09 11.57
N ALA A 230 14.63 12.28 10.97
CA ALA A 230 13.58 12.75 10.09
C ALA A 230 12.15 12.32 10.44
N VAL A 231 11.95 11.28 11.25
CA VAL A 231 10.60 10.84 11.68
C VAL A 231 10.23 11.52 13.02
N PRO A 232 9.19 12.36 13.08
CA PRO A 232 8.77 13.01 14.33
C PRO A 232 8.46 12.04 15.47
N MET A 233 7.83 10.89 15.17
CA MET A 233 7.55 9.86 16.17
C MET A 233 8.78 9.07 16.63
N GLN A 234 9.97 9.28 16.05
CA GLN A 234 11.26 8.69 16.41
C GLN A 234 11.28 7.17 16.55
N ARG A 235 10.44 6.49 15.77
CA ARG A 235 10.41 5.02 15.66
C ARG A 235 10.04 4.57 14.26
N MET A 236 10.35 3.33 13.95
CA MET A 236 9.76 2.68 12.79
C MET A 236 8.27 2.40 13.04
N GLY A 237 7.47 2.45 11.98
CA GLY A 237 6.10 1.96 11.99
C GLY A 237 6.07 0.43 12.04
N ASN A 238 5.07 -0.13 12.70
CA ASN A 238 4.77 -1.56 12.64
C ASN A 238 3.96 -1.87 11.37
N PRO A 239 4.19 -3.00 10.68
CA PRO A 239 3.38 -3.40 9.53
C PRO A 239 1.87 -3.40 9.79
N ASN A 240 1.42 -3.71 11.01
CA ASN A 240 0.01 -3.67 11.37
C ASN A 240 -0.57 -2.24 11.34
N GLU A 241 0.21 -1.22 11.68
CA GLU A 241 -0.25 0.18 11.61
C GLU A 241 -0.54 0.61 10.15
N ILE A 242 0.23 0.07 9.20
CA ILE A 242 -0.03 0.28 7.77
C ILE A 242 -1.25 -0.54 7.33
N ALA A 243 -1.37 -1.79 7.80
CA ALA A 243 -2.50 -2.66 7.47
C ALA A 243 -3.83 -2.10 7.99
N ASP A 244 -3.85 -1.49 9.17
CA ASP A 244 -5.03 -0.79 9.70
C ASP A 244 -5.46 0.35 8.77
N GLY A 245 -4.50 1.12 8.25
CA GLY A 245 -4.76 2.15 7.23
C GLY A 245 -5.31 1.58 5.91
N VAL A 246 -4.79 0.41 5.47
CA VAL A 246 -5.28 -0.28 4.27
C VAL A 246 -6.72 -0.74 4.47
N VAL A 247 -7.04 -1.38 5.59
CA VAL A 247 -8.41 -1.85 5.88
C VAL A 247 -9.36 -0.66 6.05
N TYR A 248 -8.90 0.44 6.66
CA TYR A 248 -9.66 1.70 6.70
C TYR A 248 -10.00 2.18 5.29
N LEU A 249 -9.03 2.28 4.38
CA LEU A 249 -9.26 2.72 3.00
C LEU A 249 -10.15 1.75 2.20
N SER A 250 -10.17 0.47 2.57
CA SER A 250 -10.95 -0.57 1.89
C SER A 250 -12.40 -0.61 2.35
N GLY A 251 -12.65 -0.47 3.65
CA GLY A 251 -13.92 -0.79 4.30
C GLY A 251 -15.02 0.24 4.11
N GLY A 252 -16.21 -0.09 4.58
CA GLY A 252 -17.43 0.71 4.47
C GLY A 252 -17.45 1.97 5.34
N CYS A 253 -16.60 2.05 6.38
CA CYS A 253 -16.53 3.22 7.26
C CYS A 253 -16.05 4.50 6.56
N ASN A 254 -15.47 4.39 5.36
CA ASN A 254 -14.96 5.50 4.57
C ASN A 254 -15.51 5.51 3.12
N SER A 255 -16.74 5.06 2.93
CA SER A 255 -17.37 4.91 1.61
C SER A 255 -17.38 6.18 0.75
N PHE A 256 -17.04 7.35 1.29
CA PHE A 256 -16.89 8.60 0.56
C PHE A 256 -15.42 9.02 0.31
N VAL A 257 -14.46 8.11 0.51
CA VAL A 257 -13.03 8.37 0.28
C VAL A 257 -12.55 7.66 -0.98
N THR A 258 -12.18 8.43 -2.01
CA THR A 258 -11.53 7.93 -3.24
C THR A 258 -10.50 8.96 -3.73
N GLY A 259 -9.46 8.52 -4.46
CA GLY A 259 -8.39 9.37 -4.99
C GLY A 259 -7.40 9.89 -3.93
N THR A 260 -7.55 9.51 -2.66
CA THR A 260 -6.68 10.01 -1.60
C THR A 260 -5.31 9.35 -1.61
N THR A 261 -4.34 10.09 -1.08
CA THR A 261 -3.00 9.60 -0.75
C THR A 261 -2.83 9.69 0.76
N LEU A 262 -3.00 8.55 1.45
CA LEU A 262 -2.89 8.47 2.91
C LEU A 262 -1.45 8.16 3.31
N PHE A 263 -0.77 9.12 3.94
CA PHE A 263 0.55 8.89 4.53
C PHE A 263 0.40 8.27 5.93
N VAL A 264 1.09 7.14 6.15
CA VAL A 264 1.22 6.48 7.45
C VAL A 264 2.72 6.37 7.72
N ASP A 265 3.31 7.45 8.20
CA ASP A 265 4.76 7.69 8.13
C ASP A 265 5.39 8.29 9.40
N GLY A 266 4.61 8.36 10.48
CA GLY A 266 5.06 8.94 11.75
C GLY A 266 5.38 10.45 11.66
N GLY A 267 4.79 11.16 10.68
CA GLY A 267 4.98 12.59 10.44
C GLY A 267 6.19 12.92 9.55
N TYR A 268 6.79 11.93 8.89
CA TYR A 268 7.99 12.16 8.05
C TYR A 268 7.75 13.23 6.99
N THR A 269 6.65 13.19 6.26
CA THR A 269 6.35 14.10 5.16
C THR A 269 5.96 15.50 5.64
N GLU A 270 5.44 15.65 6.86
CA GLU A 270 5.05 16.94 7.45
C GLU A 270 6.25 17.86 7.78
N ARG A 271 7.45 17.30 7.99
CA ARG A 271 8.66 18.09 8.25
C ARG A 271 9.07 19.00 7.10
N LEU A 272 8.65 18.72 5.86
CA LEU A 272 8.91 19.61 4.73
C LEU A 272 8.23 20.98 4.90
N ILE A 273 7.13 21.05 5.65
CA ILE A 273 6.45 22.30 5.99
C ILE A 273 7.21 23.05 7.08
N ALA A 274 7.85 22.34 8.02
CA ALA A 274 8.58 22.93 9.13
C ALA A 274 9.93 23.58 8.71
N PHE A 275 10.59 23.09 7.64
CA PHE A 275 11.78 23.76 7.09
C PHE A 275 11.47 25.15 6.52
N ASN A 276 10.28 25.39 6.01
CA ASN A 276 9.81 26.74 5.67
C ASN A 276 9.58 27.62 6.92
N GLY A 277 9.30 27.00 8.09
CA GLY A 277 9.21 27.70 9.39
C GLY A 277 10.56 28.14 9.95
N LEU A 278 11.67 27.44 9.66
CA LEU A 278 13.01 27.88 10.07
C LEU A 278 13.46 29.14 9.30
N LEU A 279 13.06 29.28 8.03
CA LEU A 279 13.28 30.55 7.30
C LEU A 279 12.54 31.72 7.97
N LEU A 280 11.32 31.50 8.46
CA LEU A 280 10.57 32.51 9.21
C LEU A 280 11.21 32.83 10.56
N HIS A 281 11.87 31.91 11.23
CA HIS A 281 12.60 32.13 12.45
C HIS A 281 13.91 32.92 12.20
N PHE A 282 14.60 32.64 11.09
CA PHE A 282 15.79 33.39 10.66
C PHE A 282 15.43 34.82 10.27
N PHE A 283 14.31 35.05 9.62
CA PHE A 283 13.82 36.40 9.32
C PHE A 283 13.36 37.17 10.57
N ARG A 284 12.80 36.51 11.60
CA ARG A 284 12.48 37.14 12.87
C ARG A 284 13.73 37.55 13.64
N LEU A 285 14.80 36.77 13.64
CA LEU A 285 16.08 37.11 14.27
C LEU A 285 16.81 38.24 13.55
N LEU A 286 16.62 38.41 12.26
CA LEU A 286 17.18 39.52 11.48
C LEU A 286 16.38 40.83 11.68
N HIS A 287 15.09 40.76 11.98
CA HIS A 287 14.26 41.97 12.24
C HIS A 287 14.46 42.52 13.65
N VAL A 288 14.80 41.68 14.64
CA VAL A 288 15.06 42.13 16.01
C VAL A 288 16.41 42.88 16.14
N ARG A 289 17.34 42.70 15.17
CA ARG A 289 18.63 43.46 15.17
C ARG A 289 18.59 44.82 14.47
N ARG A 290 17.46 45.24 13.90
CA ARG A 290 17.33 46.56 13.24
C ARG A 290 16.51 47.59 14.02
N SER A 291 16.01 47.22 15.22
CA SER A 291 15.28 48.16 16.09
C SER A 291 16.02 48.55 17.37
N GLY A 292 17.36 48.55 17.33
CA GLY A 292 18.24 48.97 18.44
C GLY A 292 19.35 49.84 17.93
N GLU A 293 19.01 50.93 17.24
CA GLU A 293 19.84 52.16 17.10
C GLU A 293 18.88 53.36 17.17
#